data_0b0d6b047e3f0606ce2920598096c239
#
_entry.id   0b0d6b047e3f0606ce2920598096c239
#
_cell.length_a   1.000
_cell.length_b   1.000
_cell.length_c   1.000
_cell.angle_alpha   90.00
_cell.angle_beta   90.00
_cell.angle_gamma   90.00
#
_symmetry.space_group_name_H-M   'P 1'
#
loop_
_entity.id
_entity.type
_entity.pdbx_description
1 polymer ?
#
loop_
_entity_poly.entity_id
_entity_poly.type
_entity_poly.pdbx_seq_one_letter_code
_entity_poly.pdbx_strand_id
1 'polypeptide(L)'
;EPNEHALAEITTLVRGRVIDVYADLGREVKGGTLLALLYSSELGMAQSAYLKATAKLNVAERAFRRAELLLKEKVIGVAELQRREGEMLSLRAELREARDRLLILGLTDEGLRNLGRNHTIRSHVPVVAPFDGRIIARNLTKGEVVETTEKLFVVADLTDVWVTAVIPEKDIPYIRPDQTGTGQSVEVHVAAYPGQAFQGRITYVGDVLDPATRT
;
A
#
# COMPACT_ATOMS: atom_id res chain seq x y z
N GLU A 1 -5.31 3.65 -24.50
CA GLU A 1 -5.16 2.94 -23.21
C GLU A 1 -4.42 3.84 -22.22
N PRO A 2 -4.71 3.76 -20.91
CA PRO A 2 -3.91 4.46 -19.92
C PRO A 2 -2.46 3.97 -20.00
N ASN A 3 -1.52 4.87 -19.70
CA ASN A 3 -0.12 4.48 -19.57
C ASN A 3 0.01 3.53 -18.36
N GLU A 4 0.50 2.29 -18.58
CA GLU A 4 0.63 1.28 -17.52
C GLU A 4 1.55 1.73 -16.38
N HIS A 5 2.53 2.60 -16.66
CA HIS A 5 3.40 3.18 -15.63
C HIS A 5 2.70 4.26 -14.77
N ALA A 6 1.56 4.77 -15.23
CA ALA A 6 0.74 5.78 -14.58
C ALA A 6 -0.60 5.22 -14.08
N LEU A 7 -0.66 3.90 -13.81
CA LEU A 7 -1.82 3.18 -13.32
C LEU A 7 -1.51 2.52 -11.98
N ALA A 8 -2.38 2.67 -10.99
CA ALA A 8 -2.30 1.97 -9.72
C ALA A 8 -3.57 1.20 -9.41
N GLU A 9 -3.40 -0.09 -9.16
CA GLU A 9 -4.42 -0.94 -8.58
C GLU A 9 -4.33 -0.86 -7.06
N ILE A 10 -5.35 -0.33 -6.43
CA ILE A 10 -5.38 -0.10 -4.98
C ILE A 10 -6.04 -1.29 -4.31
N THR A 11 -5.29 -1.96 -3.45
CA THR A 11 -5.73 -3.05 -2.60
C THR A 11 -5.69 -2.63 -1.13
N THR A 12 -6.03 -3.51 -0.22
CA THR A 12 -5.86 -3.32 1.24
C THR A 12 -4.84 -4.30 1.81
N LEU A 13 -4.13 -3.90 2.87
CA LEU A 13 -3.19 -4.77 3.58
C LEU A 13 -3.89 -5.66 4.63
N VAL A 14 -5.15 -5.38 4.93
CA VAL A 14 -5.92 -6.10 5.95
C VAL A 14 -7.33 -6.39 5.45
N ARG A 15 -7.85 -7.54 5.82
CA ARG A 15 -9.27 -7.83 5.64
C ARG A 15 -10.12 -6.85 6.44
N GLY A 16 -11.18 -6.31 5.82
CA GLY A 16 -12.03 -5.34 6.51
C GLY A 16 -13.41 -5.16 5.90
N ARG A 17 -14.32 -4.58 6.68
CA ARG A 17 -15.64 -4.16 6.20
C ARG A 17 -15.56 -2.70 5.74
N VAL A 18 -16.11 -2.42 4.57
CA VAL A 18 -16.23 -1.05 4.04
C VAL A 18 -17.23 -0.26 4.88
N ILE A 19 -16.76 0.78 5.57
CA ILE A 19 -17.60 1.68 6.37
C ILE A 19 -18.19 2.76 5.50
N ASP A 20 -17.35 3.42 4.71
CA ASP A 20 -17.75 4.47 3.78
C ASP A 20 -16.88 4.48 2.53
N VAL A 21 -17.47 4.96 1.43
CA VAL A 21 -16.82 5.19 0.15
C VAL A 21 -16.99 6.66 -0.20
N TYR A 22 -15.88 7.36 -0.42
CA TYR A 22 -15.83 8.81 -0.63
C TYR A 22 -15.55 9.19 -2.08
N ALA A 23 -15.21 8.24 -2.90
CA ALA A 23 -14.80 8.47 -4.28
C ALA A 23 -15.52 7.55 -5.25
N ASP A 24 -16.00 8.12 -6.35
CA ASP A 24 -16.76 7.44 -7.39
C ASP A 24 -15.96 7.33 -8.70
N LEU A 25 -16.46 6.47 -9.59
CA LEU A 25 -15.92 6.29 -10.93
C LEU A 25 -15.88 7.62 -11.70
N GLY A 26 -14.79 7.90 -12.38
CA GLY A 26 -14.58 9.12 -13.17
C GLY A 26 -14.14 10.34 -12.37
N ARG A 27 -14.11 10.29 -11.04
CA ARG A 27 -13.66 11.39 -10.19
C ARG A 27 -12.15 11.60 -10.28
N GLU A 28 -11.74 12.85 -10.37
CA GLU A 28 -10.33 13.25 -10.21
C GLU A 28 -9.98 13.31 -8.73
N VAL A 29 -8.82 12.76 -8.39
CA VAL A 29 -8.29 12.68 -7.04
C VAL A 29 -6.82 13.10 -7.01
N LYS A 30 -6.39 13.62 -5.85
CA LYS A 30 -4.98 13.93 -5.58
C LYS A 30 -4.36 12.84 -4.73
N GLY A 31 -3.06 12.66 -4.84
CA GLY A 31 -2.30 11.77 -3.96
C GLY A 31 -2.62 12.05 -2.49
N GLY A 32 -2.88 10.99 -1.72
CA GLY A 32 -3.32 11.08 -0.32
C GLY A 32 -4.82 11.34 -0.12
N THR A 33 -5.62 11.57 -1.18
CA THR A 33 -7.09 11.71 -1.05
C THR A 33 -7.71 10.42 -0.52
N LEU A 34 -8.56 10.54 0.51
CA LEU A 34 -9.29 9.41 1.10
C LEU A 34 -10.37 8.93 0.11
N LEU A 35 -10.26 7.66 -0.31
CA LEU A 35 -11.16 7.00 -1.25
C LEU A 35 -12.24 6.17 -0.54
N ALA A 36 -11.84 5.44 0.49
CA ALA A 36 -12.73 4.63 1.32
C ALA A 36 -12.18 4.49 2.73
N LEU A 37 -13.06 4.13 3.66
CA LEU A 37 -12.71 3.81 5.04
C LEU A 37 -13.15 2.37 5.33
N LEU A 38 -12.18 1.54 5.77
CA LEU A 38 -12.45 0.16 6.17
C LEU A 38 -12.42 0.03 7.68
N TYR A 39 -13.14 -0.93 8.21
CA TYR A 39 -13.03 -1.41 9.59
C TYR A 39 -12.39 -2.79 9.60
N SER A 40 -11.26 -2.95 10.27
CA SER A 40 -10.56 -4.22 10.43
C SER A 40 -10.50 -4.63 11.88
N SER A 41 -11.15 -5.74 12.21
CA SER A 41 -11.05 -6.37 13.54
C SER A 41 -9.65 -6.91 13.80
N GLU A 42 -8.95 -7.38 12.76
CA GLU A 42 -7.58 -7.89 12.87
C GLU A 42 -6.63 -6.80 13.33
N LEU A 43 -6.70 -5.60 12.72
CA LEU A 43 -5.91 -4.44 13.14
C LEU A 43 -6.20 -4.05 14.59
N GLY A 44 -7.49 -4.10 15.00
CA GLY A 44 -7.89 -3.82 16.38
C GLY A 44 -7.31 -4.84 17.38
N MET A 45 -7.36 -6.12 17.05
CA MET A 45 -6.76 -7.18 17.89
C MET A 45 -5.24 -7.04 17.99
N ALA A 46 -4.55 -6.74 16.89
CA ALA A 46 -3.11 -6.54 16.88
C ALA A 46 -2.70 -5.31 17.74
N GLN A 47 -3.46 -4.20 17.69
CA GLN A 47 -3.24 -3.04 18.55
C GLN A 47 -3.43 -3.38 20.04
N SER A 48 -4.46 -4.17 20.37
CA SER A 48 -4.70 -4.65 21.72
C SER A 48 -3.55 -5.53 22.25
N ALA A 49 -3.06 -6.46 21.39
CA ALA A 49 -1.91 -7.31 21.74
C ALA A 49 -0.64 -6.48 22.02
N TYR A 50 -0.36 -5.48 21.17
CA TYR A 50 0.78 -4.58 21.37
C TYR A 50 0.69 -3.80 22.69
N LEU A 51 -0.48 -3.22 23.01
CA LEU A 51 -0.67 -2.52 24.30
C LEU A 51 -0.50 -3.44 25.50
N LYS A 52 -1.03 -4.67 25.40
CA LYS A 52 -0.87 -5.70 26.44
C LYS A 52 0.61 -6.09 26.63
N ALA A 53 1.33 -6.33 25.54
CA ALA A 53 2.76 -6.64 25.60
C ALA A 53 3.58 -5.48 26.18
N THR A 54 3.25 -4.24 25.81
CA THR A 54 3.88 -3.04 26.38
C THR A 54 3.67 -2.96 27.90
N ALA A 55 2.44 -3.20 28.38
CA ALA A 55 2.14 -3.18 29.80
C ALA A 55 2.90 -4.27 30.58
N LYS A 56 2.94 -5.50 30.04
CA LYS A 56 3.68 -6.61 30.64
C LYS A 56 5.18 -6.30 30.73
N LEU A 57 5.79 -5.80 29.65
CA LEU A 57 7.20 -5.45 29.64
C LEU A 57 7.53 -4.37 30.66
N ASN A 58 6.70 -3.31 30.78
CA ASN A 58 6.89 -2.25 31.77
C ASN A 58 6.89 -2.79 33.21
N VAL A 59 6.06 -3.78 33.52
CA VAL A 59 6.05 -4.44 34.83
C VAL A 59 7.32 -5.25 35.05
N ALA A 60 7.74 -6.03 34.06
CA ALA A 60 8.95 -6.84 34.14
C ALA A 60 10.22 -5.99 34.25
N GLU A 61 10.34 -4.90 33.51
CA GLU A 61 11.46 -3.95 33.62
C GLU A 61 11.57 -3.34 35.02
N ARG A 62 10.44 -2.96 35.60
CA ARG A 62 10.43 -2.47 36.99
C ARG A 62 10.81 -3.57 37.98
N ALA A 63 10.39 -4.81 37.78
CA ALA A 63 10.77 -5.95 38.62
C ALA A 63 12.27 -6.26 38.50
N PHE A 64 12.82 -6.25 37.30
CA PHE A 64 14.26 -6.42 37.06
C PHE A 64 15.07 -5.32 37.75
N ARG A 65 14.75 -4.05 37.56
CA ARG A 65 15.42 -2.92 38.26
C ARG A 65 15.37 -3.04 39.76
N ARG A 66 14.24 -3.48 40.36
CA ARG A 66 14.18 -3.76 41.79
C ARG A 66 15.09 -4.91 42.22
N ALA A 67 15.15 -5.98 41.39
CA ALA A 67 16.05 -7.11 41.66
C ALA A 67 17.54 -6.70 41.62
N GLU A 68 17.94 -5.81 40.69
CA GLU A 68 19.29 -5.24 40.68
C GLU A 68 19.66 -4.54 41.96
N LEU A 69 18.74 -3.72 42.53
CA LEU A 69 18.96 -3.02 43.79
C LEU A 69 19.04 -4.02 44.95
N LEU A 70 18.13 -5.00 45.02
CA LEU A 70 18.13 -6.01 46.09
C LEU A 70 19.36 -6.91 46.06
N LEU A 71 19.92 -7.19 44.87
CA LEU A 71 21.17 -7.91 44.77
C LEU A 71 22.35 -7.10 45.30
N LYS A 72 22.41 -5.78 45.02
CA LYS A 72 23.44 -4.88 45.59
C LYS A 72 23.43 -4.88 47.11
N GLU A 73 22.23 -4.90 47.67
CA GLU A 73 22.00 -4.97 49.13
C GLU A 73 22.16 -6.41 49.69
N LYS A 74 22.54 -7.38 48.88
CA LYS A 74 22.69 -8.82 49.21
C LYS A 74 21.41 -9.46 49.78
N VAL A 75 20.24 -8.95 49.43
CA VAL A 75 18.94 -9.48 49.87
C VAL A 75 18.51 -10.68 49.03
N ILE A 76 18.91 -10.69 47.73
CA ILE A 76 18.63 -11.80 46.81
C ILE A 76 19.91 -12.35 46.23
N GLY A 77 19.85 -13.60 45.70
CA GLY A 77 20.95 -14.21 44.98
C GLY A 77 20.96 -13.89 43.49
N VAL A 78 22.09 -14.16 42.82
CA VAL A 78 22.26 -13.93 41.36
C VAL A 78 21.25 -14.70 40.55
N ALA A 79 20.84 -15.91 40.97
CA ALA A 79 19.87 -16.75 40.27
C ALA A 79 18.50 -16.03 40.12
N GLU A 80 18.05 -15.27 41.17
CA GLU A 80 16.80 -14.53 41.10
C GLU A 80 16.90 -13.35 40.13
N LEU A 81 18.06 -12.65 40.10
CA LEU A 81 18.29 -11.57 39.13
C LEU A 81 18.23 -12.14 37.69
N GLN A 82 18.95 -13.23 37.42
CA GLN A 82 18.95 -13.88 36.11
C GLN A 82 17.55 -14.33 35.67
N ARG A 83 16.74 -14.81 36.60
CA ARG A 83 15.34 -15.17 36.33
C ARG A 83 14.53 -13.96 35.91
N ARG A 84 14.65 -12.81 36.57
CA ARG A 84 13.97 -11.54 36.23
C ARG A 84 14.45 -10.98 34.90
N GLU A 85 15.73 -11.08 34.64
CA GLU A 85 16.31 -10.68 33.36
C GLU A 85 15.76 -11.53 32.20
N GLY A 86 15.72 -12.86 32.36
CA GLY A 86 15.13 -13.77 31.37
C GLY A 86 13.65 -13.46 31.09
N GLU A 87 12.86 -13.20 32.14
CA GLU A 87 11.47 -12.81 32.02
C GLU A 87 11.32 -11.48 31.24
N MET A 88 12.12 -10.46 31.58
CA MET A 88 12.13 -9.18 30.86
C MET A 88 12.52 -9.34 29.38
N LEU A 89 13.55 -10.13 29.10
CA LEU A 89 14.01 -10.37 27.71
C LEU A 89 12.93 -11.10 26.88
N SER A 90 12.26 -12.09 27.47
CA SER A 90 11.15 -12.80 26.81
C SER A 90 10.00 -11.84 26.46
N LEU A 91 9.59 -11.00 27.42
CA LEU A 91 8.51 -10.02 27.20
C LEU A 91 8.91 -8.90 26.20
N ARG A 92 10.20 -8.57 26.14
CA ARG A 92 10.73 -7.64 25.13
C ARG A 92 10.65 -8.25 23.73
N ALA A 93 10.85 -9.55 23.60
CA ALA A 93 10.67 -10.26 22.32
C ALA A 93 9.18 -10.30 21.94
N GLU A 94 8.26 -10.59 22.89
CA GLU A 94 6.80 -10.55 22.66
C GLU A 94 6.34 -9.16 22.17
N LEU A 95 6.86 -8.08 22.77
CA LEU A 95 6.54 -6.72 22.33
C LEU A 95 7.05 -6.44 20.91
N ARG A 96 8.24 -6.90 20.58
CA ARG A 96 8.82 -6.72 19.24
C ARG A 96 7.96 -7.44 18.18
N GLU A 97 7.58 -8.67 18.44
CA GLU A 97 6.68 -9.44 17.57
C GLU A 97 5.35 -8.70 17.36
N ALA A 98 4.72 -8.22 18.43
CA ALA A 98 3.47 -7.48 18.33
C ALA A 98 3.61 -6.16 17.55
N ARG A 99 4.76 -5.47 17.68
CA ARG A 99 5.09 -4.28 16.91
C ARG A 99 5.24 -4.61 15.42
N ASP A 100 6.04 -5.62 15.11
CA ASP A 100 6.32 -6.01 13.72
C ASP A 100 5.03 -6.44 13.00
N ARG A 101 4.14 -7.14 13.71
CA ARG A 101 2.81 -7.47 13.18
C ARG A 101 1.99 -6.23 12.81
N LEU A 102 2.02 -5.18 13.63
CA LEU A 102 1.32 -3.92 13.33
C LEU A 102 1.90 -3.20 12.10
N LEU A 103 3.22 -3.24 11.91
CA LEU A 103 3.88 -2.68 10.72
C LEU A 103 3.47 -3.45 9.45
N ILE A 104 3.42 -4.78 9.51
CA ILE A 104 2.95 -5.64 8.40
C ILE A 104 1.49 -5.32 8.04
N LEU A 105 0.64 -5.03 9.03
CA LEU A 105 -0.75 -4.62 8.82
C LEU A 105 -0.90 -3.15 8.36
N GLY A 106 0.21 -2.48 8.04
CA GLY A 106 0.22 -1.13 7.48
C GLY A 106 0.16 0.01 8.48
N LEU A 107 0.31 -0.26 9.80
CA LEU A 107 0.40 0.82 10.77
C LEU A 107 1.76 1.51 10.65
N THR A 108 1.76 2.84 10.53
CA THR A 108 3.00 3.62 10.44
C THR A 108 3.68 3.76 11.81
N ASP A 109 4.99 4.09 11.82
CA ASP A 109 5.71 4.40 13.07
C ASP A 109 5.07 5.55 13.84
N GLU A 110 4.47 6.51 13.16
CA GLU A 110 3.70 7.58 13.81
C GLU A 110 2.42 7.03 14.45
N GLY A 111 1.71 6.14 13.76
CA GLY A 111 0.54 5.42 14.28
C GLY A 111 0.88 4.61 15.55
N LEU A 112 2.03 3.93 15.55
CA LEU A 112 2.56 3.20 16.73
C LEU A 112 2.85 4.14 17.90
N ARG A 113 3.53 5.27 17.66
CA ARG A 113 3.79 6.27 18.70
C ARG A 113 2.49 6.84 19.28
N ASN A 114 1.50 7.11 18.44
CA ASN A 114 0.21 7.61 18.86
C ASN A 114 -0.58 6.56 19.67
N LEU A 115 -0.56 5.29 19.24
CA LEU A 115 -1.14 4.18 19.99
C LEU A 115 -0.50 4.02 21.37
N GLY A 116 0.83 4.07 21.45
CA GLY A 116 1.58 3.98 22.71
C GLY A 116 1.31 5.15 23.68
N ARG A 117 1.02 6.35 23.17
CA ARG A 117 0.71 7.53 23.98
C ARG A 117 -0.75 7.57 24.44
N ASN A 118 -1.67 7.36 23.53
CA ASN A 118 -3.09 7.60 23.76
C ASN A 118 -3.84 6.35 24.22
N HIS A 119 -3.26 5.16 24.07
CA HIS A 119 -3.85 3.85 24.36
C HIS A 119 -5.22 3.63 23.72
N THR A 120 -5.50 4.34 22.61
CA THR A 120 -6.79 4.29 21.90
C THR A 120 -6.66 3.40 20.68
N ILE A 121 -7.40 2.29 20.66
CA ILE A 121 -7.46 1.37 19.54
C ILE A 121 -8.30 1.99 18.44
N ARG A 122 -7.74 2.06 17.22
CA ARG A 122 -8.43 2.53 16.02
C ARG A 122 -8.40 1.43 14.97
N SER A 123 -9.53 0.77 14.79
CA SER A 123 -9.68 -0.32 13.81
C SER A 123 -10.02 0.18 12.40
N HIS A 124 -9.92 1.48 12.16
CA HIS A 124 -10.21 2.09 10.86
C HIS A 124 -8.96 2.16 10.01
N VAL A 125 -9.06 1.70 8.76
CA VAL A 125 -7.99 1.69 7.77
C VAL A 125 -8.42 2.59 6.62
N PRO A 126 -7.72 3.73 6.42
CA PRO A 126 -7.99 4.60 5.28
C PRO A 126 -7.40 3.97 4.00
N VAL A 127 -8.20 3.93 2.95
CA VAL A 127 -7.76 3.64 1.58
C VAL A 127 -7.57 4.96 0.89
N VAL A 128 -6.36 5.26 0.44
CA VAL A 128 -6.00 6.57 -0.15
C VAL A 128 -5.45 6.42 -1.57
N ALA A 129 -5.60 7.47 -2.37
CA ALA A 129 -4.99 7.54 -3.70
C ALA A 129 -3.46 7.65 -3.59
N PRO A 130 -2.66 6.87 -4.35
CA PRO A 130 -1.20 6.91 -4.28
C PRO A 130 -0.61 8.14 -4.98
N PHE A 131 -1.28 8.68 -6.01
CA PHE A 131 -0.87 9.83 -6.80
C PHE A 131 -2.09 10.58 -7.37
N ASP A 132 -1.85 11.70 -8.03
CA ASP A 132 -2.88 12.51 -8.70
C ASP A 132 -3.36 11.80 -9.96
N GLY A 133 -4.68 11.63 -10.11
CA GLY A 133 -5.23 10.92 -11.27
C GLY A 133 -6.75 10.83 -11.24
N ARG A 134 -7.30 9.99 -12.11
CA ARG A 134 -8.74 9.73 -12.22
C ARG A 134 -9.05 8.29 -11.84
N ILE A 135 -10.14 8.08 -11.12
CA ILE A 135 -10.64 6.74 -10.80
C ILE A 135 -11.28 6.14 -12.04
N ILE A 136 -10.68 5.06 -12.55
CA ILE A 136 -11.14 4.34 -13.74
C ILE A 136 -11.86 3.02 -13.43
N ALA A 137 -11.72 2.52 -12.19
CA ALA A 137 -12.52 1.39 -11.69
C ALA A 137 -12.76 1.53 -10.19
N ARG A 138 -13.95 1.07 -9.76
CA ARG A 138 -14.35 0.98 -8.35
C ARG A 138 -15.10 -0.33 -8.14
N ASN A 139 -14.52 -1.22 -7.33
CA ASN A 139 -15.00 -2.59 -7.13
C ASN A 139 -15.37 -2.87 -5.67
N LEU A 140 -15.85 -1.87 -4.96
CA LEU A 140 -16.30 -2.01 -3.58
C LEU A 140 -17.60 -1.24 -3.33
N THR A 141 -18.39 -1.74 -2.38
CA THR A 141 -19.62 -1.11 -1.91
C THR A 141 -19.64 -0.98 -0.39
N LYS A 142 -20.39 0.01 0.11
CA LYS A 142 -20.55 0.22 1.56
C LYS A 142 -21.20 -1.03 2.20
N GLY A 143 -20.59 -1.49 3.29
CA GLY A 143 -21.03 -2.67 4.05
C GLY A 143 -20.42 -4.00 3.60
N GLU A 144 -19.79 -4.04 2.44
CA GLU A 144 -19.09 -5.21 1.91
C GLU A 144 -17.85 -5.55 2.75
N VAL A 145 -17.46 -6.82 2.75
CA VAL A 145 -16.19 -7.28 3.34
C VAL A 145 -15.22 -7.53 2.21
N VAL A 146 -14.07 -6.86 2.26
CA VAL A 146 -13.03 -6.94 1.25
C VAL A 146 -11.80 -7.69 1.77
N GLU A 147 -11.18 -8.45 0.87
CA GLU A 147 -9.96 -9.22 1.13
C GLU A 147 -8.71 -8.50 0.61
N THR A 148 -7.53 -8.94 1.06
CA THR A 148 -6.25 -8.29 0.70
C THR A 148 -5.86 -8.43 -0.77
N THR A 149 -6.43 -9.40 -1.47
CA THR A 149 -6.18 -9.66 -2.90
C THR A 149 -7.12 -8.91 -3.84
N GLU A 150 -8.15 -8.27 -3.30
CA GLU A 150 -9.17 -7.59 -4.09
C GLU A 150 -8.70 -6.19 -4.52
N LYS A 151 -8.91 -5.88 -5.80
CA LYS A 151 -8.67 -4.54 -6.37
C LYS A 151 -9.85 -3.65 -6.02
N LEU A 152 -9.68 -2.77 -5.06
CA LEU A 152 -10.75 -1.88 -4.56
C LEU A 152 -11.00 -0.73 -5.52
N PHE A 153 -9.93 -0.08 -5.96
CA PHE A 153 -9.95 1.00 -6.94
C PHE A 153 -8.83 0.83 -7.95
N VAL A 154 -9.02 1.43 -9.12
CA VAL A 154 -7.94 1.67 -10.07
C VAL A 154 -7.88 3.17 -10.33
N VAL A 155 -6.73 3.77 -10.08
CA VAL A 155 -6.45 5.18 -10.35
C VAL A 155 -5.44 5.25 -11.49
N ALA A 156 -5.71 6.07 -12.48
CA ALA A 156 -4.83 6.30 -13.62
C ALA A 156 -4.57 7.80 -13.79
N ASP A 157 -3.32 8.15 -14.06
CA ASP A 157 -3.00 9.44 -14.64
C ASP A 157 -3.28 9.34 -16.15
N LEU A 158 -4.18 10.17 -16.63
CA LEU A 158 -4.60 10.22 -18.03
C LEU A 158 -4.00 11.41 -18.79
N THR A 159 -2.97 12.03 -18.22
CA THR A 159 -2.25 13.15 -18.87
C THR A 159 -1.60 12.69 -20.16
N ASP A 160 -0.99 11.49 -20.11
CA ASP A 160 -0.42 10.82 -21.27
C ASP A 160 -1.13 9.47 -21.48
N VAL A 161 -1.55 9.20 -22.71
CA VAL A 161 -2.21 7.94 -23.08
C VAL A 161 -1.41 7.21 -24.15
N TRP A 162 -1.41 5.89 -24.07
CA TRP A 162 -0.82 5.05 -25.09
C TRP A 162 -1.85 4.70 -26.17
N VAL A 163 -1.38 4.74 -27.42
CA VAL A 163 -2.15 4.29 -28.58
C VAL A 163 -1.42 3.10 -29.19
N THR A 164 -2.05 1.93 -29.12
CA THR A 164 -1.53 0.73 -29.76
C THR A 164 -2.01 0.70 -31.21
N ALA A 165 -1.08 0.67 -32.16
CA ALA A 165 -1.35 0.55 -33.58
C ALA A 165 -0.89 -0.81 -34.08
N VAL A 166 -1.75 -1.46 -34.87
CA VAL A 166 -1.42 -2.72 -35.58
C VAL A 166 -0.78 -2.37 -36.89
N ILE A 167 0.45 -2.82 -37.11
CA ILE A 167 1.25 -2.44 -38.28
C ILE A 167 1.62 -3.67 -39.10
N PRO A 168 1.34 -3.69 -40.41
CA PRO A 168 1.73 -4.78 -41.28
C PRO A 168 3.26 -4.98 -41.34
N GLU A 169 3.72 -6.22 -41.38
CA GLU A 169 5.15 -6.61 -41.43
C GLU A 169 5.97 -5.81 -42.46
N LYS A 170 5.39 -5.59 -43.66
CA LYS A 170 6.05 -4.84 -44.74
C LYS A 170 6.38 -3.39 -44.42
N ASP A 171 5.68 -2.80 -43.45
CA ASP A 171 5.81 -1.38 -43.07
C ASP A 171 6.73 -1.19 -41.86
N ILE A 172 7.08 -2.27 -41.11
CA ILE A 172 8.00 -2.24 -39.95
C ILE A 172 9.35 -1.57 -40.24
N PRO A 173 10.02 -1.83 -41.41
CA PRO A 173 11.32 -1.21 -41.71
C PRO A 173 11.31 0.33 -41.74
N TYR A 174 10.14 0.94 -41.90
CA TYR A 174 9.97 2.38 -41.99
C TYR A 174 9.69 3.03 -40.59
N ILE A 175 9.56 2.22 -39.57
CA ILE A 175 9.21 2.68 -38.23
C ILE A 175 10.47 2.78 -37.36
N ARG A 176 10.63 3.89 -36.67
CA ARG A 176 11.76 4.13 -35.77
C ARG A 176 11.24 4.35 -34.35
N PRO A 177 11.39 3.36 -33.46
CA PRO A 177 11.03 3.53 -32.04
C PRO A 177 11.97 4.52 -31.37
N ASP A 178 11.49 5.13 -30.32
CA ASP A 178 12.28 6.06 -29.49
C ASP A 178 13.24 5.28 -28.59
N GLN A 179 14.51 5.27 -28.89
CA GLN A 179 15.55 4.73 -28.02
C GLN A 179 16.30 5.81 -27.21
N THR A 180 16.13 7.10 -27.56
CA THR A 180 16.93 8.19 -26.97
C THR A 180 16.20 9.55 -26.89
N GLY A 181 14.87 9.58 -26.92
CA GLY A 181 14.08 10.84 -26.95
C GLY A 181 13.92 11.45 -28.35
N THR A 182 14.35 10.73 -29.41
CA THR A 182 14.29 11.16 -30.82
C THR A 182 13.38 10.29 -31.69
N GLY A 183 12.43 9.57 -31.06
CA GLY A 183 11.48 8.69 -31.75
C GLY A 183 10.66 9.41 -32.81
N GLN A 184 10.23 8.66 -33.81
CA GLN A 184 9.40 9.17 -34.91
C GLN A 184 8.12 9.78 -34.37
N SER A 185 7.85 11.05 -34.71
CA SER A 185 6.57 11.70 -34.40
C SER A 185 5.47 11.12 -35.28
N VAL A 186 4.31 10.97 -34.67
CA VAL A 186 3.09 10.51 -35.32
C VAL A 186 1.94 11.44 -35.01
N GLU A 187 1.00 11.48 -35.93
CA GLU A 187 -0.24 12.23 -35.78
C GLU A 187 -1.40 11.23 -35.68
N VAL A 188 -2.16 11.33 -34.59
CA VAL A 188 -3.26 10.42 -34.30
C VAL A 188 -4.59 11.15 -34.52
N HIS A 189 -5.40 10.64 -35.43
CA HIS A 189 -6.75 11.10 -35.69
C HIS A 189 -7.75 10.12 -35.11
N VAL A 190 -8.68 10.59 -34.27
CA VAL A 190 -9.73 9.76 -33.68
C VAL A 190 -11.10 10.23 -34.15
N ALA A 191 -11.96 9.27 -34.49
CA ALA A 191 -13.29 9.54 -35.02
C ALA A 191 -14.19 10.36 -34.07
N ALA A 192 -13.95 10.26 -32.75
CA ALA A 192 -14.68 11.00 -31.74
C ALA A 192 -14.39 12.53 -31.76
N TYR A 193 -13.25 12.95 -32.33
CA TYR A 193 -12.82 14.35 -32.45
C TYR A 193 -12.44 14.68 -33.89
N PRO A 194 -13.43 14.79 -34.79
CA PRO A 194 -13.17 15.05 -36.20
C PRO A 194 -12.52 16.43 -36.37
N GLY A 195 -11.39 16.47 -37.09
CA GLY A 195 -10.62 17.71 -37.30
C GLY A 195 -9.59 18.06 -36.22
N GLN A 196 -9.45 17.26 -35.16
CA GLN A 196 -8.40 17.37 -34.18
C GLN A 196 -7.35 16.28 -34.39
N ALA A 197 -6.09 16.69 -34.50
CA ALA A 197 -4.95 15.81 -34.56
C ALA A 197 -4.19 15.82 -33.24
N PHE A 198 -3.91 14.65 -32.71
CA PHE A 198 -3.11 14.50 -31.49
C PHE A 198 -1.68 14.13 -31.87
N GLN A 199 -0.72 14.88 -31.37
CA GLN A 199 0.69 14.60 -31.62
C GLN A 199 1.19 13.53 -30.64
N GLY A 200 1.88 12.53 -31.15
CA GLY A 200 2.47 11.45 -30.38
C GLY A 200 3.85 11.07 -30.89
N ARG A 201 4.49 10.13 -30.19
CA ARG A 201 5.77 9.53 -30.60
C ARG A 201 5.69 8.02 -30.48
N ILE A 202 6.38 7.32 -31.39
CA ILE A 202 6.51 5.86 -31.31
C ILE A 202 7.56 5.55 -30.25
N THR A 203 7.13 4.97 -29.14
CA THR A 203 7.99 4.61 -28.00
C THR A 203 8.46 3.16 -28.07
N TYR A 204 7.66 2.28 -28.65
CA TYR A 204 7.96 0.85 -28.71
C TYR A 204 7.41 0.22 -29.99
N VAL A 205 8.14 -0.73 -30.54
CA VAL A 205 7.70 -1.63 -31.61
C VAL A 205 7.84 -3.04 -31.08
N GLY A 206 6.77 -3.85 -31.15
CA GLY A 206 6.78 -5.24 -30.70
C GLY A 206 7.73 -6.10 -31.53
N ASP A 207 8.50 -6.95 -30.85
CA ASP A 207 9.45 -7.87 -31.48
C ASP A 207 8.79 -9.18 -31.93
N VAL A 208 7.49 -9.36 -31.62
CA VAL A 208 6.74 -10.59 -31.93
C VAL A 208 5.64 -10.26 -32.92
N LEU A 209 5.68 -10.95 -34.05
CA LEU A 209 4.67 -10.87 -35.07
C LEU A 209 3.52 -11.85 -34.80
N ASP A 210 2.28 -11.38 -34.92
CA ASP A 210 1.13 -12.29 -34.95
C ASP A 210 1.11 -13.08 -36.24
N PRO A 211 1.31 -14.42 -36.23
CA PRO A 211 1.39 -15.23 -37.42
C PRO A 211 0.06 -15.33 -38.22
N ALA A 212 -1.07 -15.03 -37.56
CA ALA A 212 -2.39 -15.10 -38.21
C ALA A 212 -2.68 -13.84 -39.03
N THR A 213 -2.30 -12.68 -38.51
CA THR A 213 -2.56 -11.36 -39.13
C THR A 213 -1.34 -10.78 -39.85
N ARG A 214 -0.15 -11.29 -39.57
CA ARG A 214 1.16 -10.75 -40.03
C ARG A 214 1.34 -9.28 -39.68
N THR A 215 1.01 -8.94 -38.43
CA THR A 215 1.13 -7.59 -37.87
C THR A 215 1.83 -7.60 -36.54
#